data_29cb3a2fd08e778de23cfceccfa0ab65
#
_entry.id   29cb3a2fd08e778de23cfceccfa0ab65
#
_cell.length_a   1.000
_cell.length_b   1.000
_cell.length_c   1.000
_cell.angle_alpha   90.00
_cell.angle_beta   90.00
_cell.angle_gamma   90.00
#
_symmetry.space_group_name_H-M   'P 1'
#
loop_
_entity.id
_entity.type
_entity.pdbx_description
1 polymer ?
#
loop_
_entity_poly.entity_id
_entity_poly.type
_entity_poly.pdbx_seq_one_letter_code
_entity_poly.pdbx_strand_id
1 'polypeptide(L)'
;MFKKIILNFFFFLPAWFFEFIGIFNKTVSRGHVLDSQTKIFINFIPTKDLDEIVNIDIPRIRSSYESRASFISTVARPIQSILFEDIQIGQSKLRVRKYLPSKSRTNKSILYFHGGGYAFGSIETHHELLMYYSAYLGAEIYSLDYSLS
;
A
#
# COMPACT_ATOMS: atom_id res chain seq x y z
N MET A 1 -12.53 4.74 -13.57
CA MET A 1 -11.83 3.87 -14.53
C MET A 1 -10.74 4.60 -15.30
N PHE A 2 -11.01 5.73 -15.92
CA PHE A 2 -10.06 6.50 -16.75
C PHE A 2 -8.79 6.96 -15.99
N LYS A 3 -8.91 7.48 -14.76
CA LYS A 3 -7.77 7.91 -13.93
C LYS A 3 -6.77 6.78 -13.61
N LYS A 4 -7.26 5.54 -13.43
CA LYS A 4 -6.41 4.38 -13.16
C LYS A 4 -5.59 3.98 -14.39
N ILE A 5 -6.19 4.06 -15.58
CA ILE A 5 -5.49 3.76 -16.85
C ILE A 5 -4.37 4.76 -17.08
N ILE A 6 -4.63 6.05 -16.86
CA ILE A 6 -3.63 7.11 -16.97
C ILE A 6 -2.50 6.88 -15.98
N LEU A 7 -2.81 6.59 -14.71
CA LEU A 7 -1.81 6.37 -13.67
C LEU A 7 -0.93 5.16 -13.99
N ASN A 8 -1.54 4.04 -14.42
CA ASN A 8 -0.79 2.86 -14.87
C ASN A 8 0.12 3.18 -16.05
N PHE A 9 -0.35 3.93 -17.03
CA PHE A 9 0.45 4.34 -18.16
C PHE A 9 1.68 5.15 -17.71
N PHE A 10 1.49 6.12 -16.80
CA PHE A 10 2.58 6.91 -16.25
C PHE A 10 3.61 6.08 -15.47
N PHE A 11 3.20 5.06 -14.73
CA PHE A 11 4.14 4.19 -14.01
C PHE A 11 4.99 3.29 -14.92
N PHE A 12 4.59 3.10 -16.17
CA PHE A 12 5.40 2.37 -17.16
C PHE A 12 6.47 3.24 -17.84
N LEU A 13 6.32 4.55 -17.78
CA LEU A 13 7.29 5.46 -18.38
C LEU A 13 8.52 5.59 -17.48
N PRO A 14 9.72 5.59 -18.05
CA PRO A 14 10.95 5.78 -17.27
C PRO A 14 11.06 7.21 -16.74
N ALA A 15 11.73 7.38 -15.60
CA ALA A 15 11.86 8.68 -14.93
C ALA A 15 12.45 9.76 -15.83
N TRP A 16 13.44 9.41 -16.69
CA TRP A 16 14.05 10.33 -17.64
C TRP A 16 13.07 10.98 -18.62
N PHE A 17 11.97 10.27 -18.97
CA PHE A 17 10.92 10.80 -19.85
C PHE A 17 10.26 12.05 -19.23
N PHE A 18 10.01 12.02 -17.93
CA PHE A 18 9.40 13.14 -17.20
C PHE A 18 10.37 14.32 -17.02
N GLU A 19 11.65 14.01 -16.87
CA GLU A 19 12.70 15.03 -16.84
C GLU A 19 12.86 15.72 -18.19
N PHE A 20 12.79 14.97 -19.28
CA PHE A 20 12.93 15.45 -20.65
C PHE A 20 11.79 16.40 -21.06
N ILE A 21 10.55 16.08 -20.75
CA ILE A 21 9.40 16.92 -21.09
C ILE A 21 9.27 18.17 -20.19
N GLY A 22 10.14 18.32 -19.17
CA GLY A 22 10.17 19.50 -18.32
C GLY A 22 8.88 19.78 -17.53
N ILE A 23 7.93 18.82 -17.50
CA ILE A 23 6.62 18.97 -16.85
C ILE A 23 6.80 19.10 -15.33
N PHE A 24 7.90 18.58 -14.78
CA PHE A 24 8.12 18.53 -13.35
C PHE A 24 9.45 19.22 -12.98
N ASN A 25 9.36 20.40 -12.39
CA ASN A 25 10.52 21.00 -11.74
C ASN A 25 11.01 20.09 -10.61
N LYS A 26 12.31 19.98 -10.42
CA LYS A 26 12.91 19.22 -9.32
C LYS A 26 12.38 19.78 -8.00
N THR A 27 11.76 18.91 -7.20
CA THR A 27 11.37 19.23 -5.82
C THR A 27 12.50 18.79 -4.92
N VAL A 28 13.16 19.75 -4.27
CA VAL A 28 14.29 19.49 -3.38
C VAL A 28 13.88 19.83 -1.95
N SER A 29 14.08 18.91 -1.02
CA SER A 29 13.90 19.15 0.40
C SER A 29 15.09 18.58 1.16
N ARG A 30 15.76 19.41 1.97
CA ARG A 30 16.92 19.03 2.80
C ARG A 30 18.02 18.30 2.00
N GLY A 31 18.27 18.72 0.76
CA GLY A 31 19.28 18.10 -0.13
C GLY A 31 18.84 16.83 -0.85
N HIS A 32 17.64 16.31 -0.60
CA HIS A 32 17.08 15.17 -1.30
C HIS A 32 16.16 15.61 -2.44
N VAL A 33 16.27 14.94 -3.58
CA VAL A 33 15.44 15.20 -4.77
C VAL A 33 14.29 14.19 -4.78
N LEU A 34 13.06 14.68 -4.85
CA LEU A 34 11.90 13.82 -5.04
C LEU A 34 11.89 13.29 -6.48
N ASP A 35 11.80 11.98 -6.66
CA ASP A 35 11.69 11.39 -7.98
C ASP A 35 10.37 11.77 -8.68
N SER A 36 10.42 11.84 -10.01
CA SER A 36 9.31 12.34 -10.82
C SER A 36 8.07 11.46 -10.74
N GLN A 37 8.22 10.14 -10.60
CA GLN A 37 7.10 9.21 -10.48
C GLN A 37 6.38 9.40 -9.16
N THR A 38 7.11 9.51 -8.05
CA THR A 38 6.56 9.81 -6.71
C THR A 38 5.84 11.16 -6.70
N LYS A 39 6.40 12.18 -7.35
CA LYS A 39 5.76 13.50 -7.47
C LYS A 39 4.42 13.42 -8.18
N ILE A 40 4.34 12.70 -9.29
CA ILE A 40 3.07 12.47 -10.00
C ILE A 40 2.09 11.77 -9.08
N PHE A 41 2.53 10.68 -8.44
CA PHE A 41 1.69 9.89 -7.56
C PHE A 41 1.06 10.73 -6.45
N ILE A 42 1.86 11.57 -5.77
CA ILE A 42 1.37 12.47 -4.71
C ILE A 42 0.32 13.44 -5.26
N ASN A 43 0.52 14.00 -6.46
CA ASN A 43 -0.44 14.93 -7.08
C ASN A 43 -1.76 14.26 -7.49
N PHE A 44 -1.77 12.93 -7.70
CA PHE A 44 -2.99 12.18 -8.02
C PHE A 44 -3.73 11.66 -6.80
N ILE A 45 -3.08 11.63 -5.61
CA ILE A 45 -3.75 11.26 -4.37
C ILE A 45 -4.66 12.43 -3.95
N PRO A 46 -5.96 12.19 -3.73
CA PRO A 46 -6.84 13.22 -3.19
C PRO A 46 -6.40 13.59 -1.77
N THR A 47 -5.87 14.80 -1.60
CA THR A 47 -5.41 15.30 -0.27
C THR A 47 -6.44 16.15 0.45
N LYS A 48 -7.59 16.39 -0.17
CA LYS A 48 -8.61 17.34 0.32
C LYS A 48 -9.17 17.07 1.72
N ASP A 49 -9.04 15.84 2.21
CA ASP A 49 -9.63 15.48 3.52
C ASP A 49 -8.66 15.69 4.70
N LEU A 50 -7.41 16.12 4.46
CA LEU A 50 -6.45 16.37 5.54
C LEU A 50 -6.67 17.74 6.19
N ASP A 51 -7.30 18.67 5.49
CA ASP A 51 -7.57 20.03 5.99
C ASP A 51 -8.85 20.11 6.86
N GLU A 52 -9.68 19.06 6.85
CA GLU A 52 -10.93 18.96 7.64
C GLU A 52 -10.74 18.31 9.03
N ILE A 53 -9.52 18.22 9.56
CA ILE A 53 -9.22 17.57 10.86
C ILE A 53 -9.78 18.34 12.08
N VAL A 54 -10.59 19.34 11.90
CA VAL A 54 -11.18 20.10 13.03
C VAL A 54 -12.32 19.34 13.71
N ASN A 55 -13.00 18.42 12.99
CA ASN A 55 -14.01 17.53 13.57
C ASN A 55 -13.65 16.08 13.18
N ILE A 56 -12.95 15.37 14.07
CA ILE A 56 -12.44 14.02 13.81
C ILE A 56 -13.61 13.01 13.79
N ASP A 57 -14.14 12.75 12.60
CA ASP A 57 -14.99 11.58 12.34
C ASP A 57 -14.11 10.37 12.01
N ILE A 58 -13.71 9.61 13.04
CA ILE A 58 -12.83 8.44 12.91
C ILE A 58 -13.36 7.42 11.88
N PRO A 59 -14.63 7.01 11.89
CA PRO A 59 -15.20 6.12 10.87
C PRO A 59 -15.02 6.64 9.45
N ARG A 60 -15.26 7.91 9.20
CA ARG A 60 -15.10 8.54 7.88
C ARG A 60 -13.65 8.55 7.43
N ILE A 61 -12.72 8.86 8.33
CA ILE A 61 -11.29 8.86 8.02
C ILE A 61 -10.81 7.43 7.72
N ARG A 62 -11.23 6.42 8.49
CA ARG A 62 -10.93 5.01 8.23
C ARG A 62 -11.42 4.59 6.85
N SER A 63 -12.67 4.88 6.51
CA SER A 63 -13.25 4.58 5.19
C SER A 63 -12.49 5.27 4.05
N SER A 64 -12.11 6.52 4.23
CA SER A 64 -11.29 7.26 3.25
C SER A 64 -9.91 6.63 3.07
N TYR A 65 -9.25 6.23 4.16
CA TYR A 65 -7.96 5.55 4.13
C TYR A 65 -8.04 4.20 3.39
N GLU A 66 -9.03 3.37 3.69
CA GLU A 66 -9.29 2.10 3.01
C GLU A 66 -9.53 2.30 1.50
N SER A 67 -10.36 3.28 1.15
CA SER A 67 -10.65 3.60 -0.26
C SER A 67 -9.41 4.04 -1.03
N ARG A 68 -8.51 4.80 -0.39
CA ARG A 68 -7.24 5.23 -0.98
C ARG A 68 -6.28 4.05 -1.15
N ALA A 69 -6.15 3.21 -0.15
CA ALA A 69 -5.32 2.01 -0.21
C ALA A 69 -5.81 1.08 -1.33
N SER A 70 -7.11 0.84 -1.42
CA SER A 70 -7.72 0.07 -2.52
C SER A 70 -7.48 0.72 -3.90
N PHE A 71 -7.49 2.04 -4.01
CA PHE A 71 -7.16 2.72 -5.25
C PHE A 71 -5.70 2.50 -5.66
N ILE A 72 -4.78 2.58 -4.69
CA ILE A 72 -3.34 2.38 -4.91
C ILE A 72 -3.05 0.92 -5.28
N SER A 73 -3.63 -0.04 -4.56
CA SER A 73 -3.42 -1.48 -4.80
C SER A 73 -3.84 -1.91 -6.20
N THR A 74 -4.86 -1.28 -6.78
CA THR A 74 -5.28 -1.59 -8.16
C THR A 74 -4.35 -1.05 -9.24
N VAL A 75 -3.40 -0.21 -8.88
CA VAL A 75 -2.34 0.30 -9.78
C VAL A 75 -1.10 -0.61 -9.72
N ALA A 76 -0.92 -1.32 -8.62
CA ALA A 76 0.16 -2.29 -8.48
C ALA A 76 0.00 -3.46 -9.48
N ARG A 77 1.13 -4.00 -9.94
CA ARG A 77 1.11 -5.20 -10.80
C ARG A 77 0.63 -6.39 -9.97
N PRO A 78 -0.36 -7.16 -10.43
CA PRO A 78 -0.80 -8.33 -9.69
C PRO A 78 0.34 -9.35 -9.59
N ILE A 79 0.64 -9.79 -8.38
CA ILE A 79 1.62 -10.82 -8.10
C ILE A 79 0.88 -12.16 -8.11
N GLN A 80 0.89 -12.83 -9.24
CA GLN A 80 0.12 -14.07 -9.45
C GLN A 80 0.69 -15.31 -8.75
N SER A 81 1.89 -15.21 -8.16
CA SER A 81 2.61 -16.37 -7.60
C SER A 81 2.42 -16.55 -6.09
N ILE A 82 1.50 -15.82 -5.48
CA ILE A 82 1.25 -15.86 -4.04
C ILE A 82 -0.16 -16.35 -3.79
N LEU A 83 -0.27 -17.41 -2.99
CA LEU A 83 -1.53 -17.83 -2.39
C LEU A 83 -1.69 -17.12 -1.05
N PHE A 84 -2.91 -16.78 -0.70
CA PHE A 84 -3.23 -16.27 0.63
C PHE A 84 -4.51 -16.90 1.16
N GLU A 85 -4.59 -17.00 2.47
CA GLU A 85 -5.76 -17.51 3.18
C GLU A 85 -5.98 -16.71 4.46
N ASP A 86 -7.25 -16.51 4.84
CA ASP A 86 -7.60 -15.89 6.10
C ASP A 86 -7.93 -17.00 7.12
N ILE A 87 -7.25 -16.96 8.26
CA ILE A 87 -7.45 -17.86 9.38
C ILE A 87 -7.86 -17.08 10.63
N GLN A 88 -8.51 -17.75 11.58
CA GLN A 88 -8.85 -17.16 12.86
C GLN A 88 -8.05 -17.83 13.97
N ILE A 89 -7.46 -17.04 14.85
CA ILE A 89 -6.59 -17.53 15.92
C ILE A 89 -7.15 -17.14 17.29
N GLY A 90 -7.06 -18.08 18.21
CA GLY A 90 -7.41 -17.88 19.62
C GLY A 90 -8.90 -17.75 19.90
N GLN A 91 -9.24 -17.54 21.17
CA GLN A 91 -10.62 -17.39 21.62
C GLN A 91 -11.29 -16.11 21.11
N SER A 92 -10.49 -15.05 20.91
CA SER A 92 -10.94 -13.78 20.36
C SER A 92 -11.20 -13.82 18.84
N LYS A 93 -10.94 -14.97 18.19
CA LYS A 93 -11.08 -15.15 16.73
C LYS A 93 -10.34 -14.06 15.95
N LEU A 94 -9.12 -13.73 16.37
CA LEU A 94 -8.27 -12.76 15.67
C LEU A 94 -8.08 -13.24 14.23
N ARG A 95 -8.47 -12.39 13.29
CA ARG A 95 -8.26 -12.65 11.85
C ARG A 95 -6.80 -12.45 11.51
N VAL A 96 -6.22 -13.42 10.85
CA VAL A 96 -4.83 -13.38 10.36
C VAL A 96 -4.81 -13.80 8.92
N ARG A 97 -4.20 -12.99 8.05
CA ARG A 97 -3.99 -13.36 6.66
C ARG A 97 -2.60 -13.94 6.50
N LYS A 98 -2.56 -15.18 6.06
CA LYS A 98 -1.33 -15.90 5.74
C LYS A 98 -1.03 -15.76 4.25
N TYR A 99 0.20 -15.39 3.91
CA TYR A 99 0.72 -15.32 2.55
C TYR A 99 1.73 -16.44 2.34
N LEU A 100 1.55 -17.21 1.27
CA LEU A 100 2.34 -18.38 0.94
C LEU A 100 3.09 -18.14 -0.36
N PRO A 101 4.43 -18.06 -0.34
CA PRO A 101 5.20 -17.92 -1.56
C PRO A 101 5.13 -19.20 -2.39
N SER A 102 5.02 -19.09 -3.72
CA SER A 102 5.06 -20.23 -4.62
C SER A 102 6.36 -21.03 -4.54
N LYS A 103 7.45 -20.36 -4.15
CA LYS A 103 8.76 -20.95 -3.90
C LYS A 103 9.32 -20.44 -2.59
N SER A 104 9.34 -21.29 -1.56
CA SER A 104 9.99 -20.96 -0.29
C SER A 104 11.52 -20.91 -0.47
N ARG A 105 12.14 -19.85 0.08
CA ARG A 105 13.60 -19.66 0.11
C ARG A 105 14.14 -19.69 1.52
N THR A 106 13.28 -19.76 2.52
CA THR A 106 13.64 -19.76 3.93
C THR A 106 12.62 -20.56 4.74
N ASN A 107 13.05 -21.13 5.85
CA ASN A 107 12.18 -21.73 6.85
C ASN A 107 11.71 -20.76 7.94
N LYS A 108 11.99 -19.47 7.75
CA LYS A 108 11.56 -18.40 8.66
C LYS A 108 10.25 -17.80 8.16
N SER A 109 9.41 -17.40 9.09
CA SER A 109 8.17 -16.66 8.81
C SER A 109 8.26 -15.25 9.34
N ILE A 110 7.48 -14.35 8.75
CA ILE A 110 7.38 -12.94 9.15
C ILE A 110 6.01 -12.74 9.79
N LEU A 111 5.99 -12.20 11.00
CA LEU A 111 4.78 -11.71 11.63
C LEU A 111 4.68 -10.22 11.36
N TYR A 112 3.56 -9.79 10.77
CA TYR A 112 3.39 -8.41 10.32
C TYR A 112 2.22 -7.74 11.04
N PHE A 113 2.50 -6.58 11.58
CA PHE A 113 1.52 -5.66 12.16
C PHE A 113 1.44 -4.44 11.26
N HIS A 114 0.29 -4.18 10.68
CA HIS A 114 0.13 -3.06 9.76
C HIS A 114 0.29 -1.71 10.45
N GLY A 115 0.79 -0.73 9.70
CA GLY A 115 0.91 0.64 10.16
C GLY A 115 -0.44 1.37 10.19
N GLY A 116 -0.43 2.60 10.74
CA GLY A 116 -1.63 3.47 10.81
C GLY A 116 -1.83 4.10 12.18
N GLY A 117 -0.79 4.12 13.03
CA GLY A 117 -0.81 4.77 14.35
C GLY A 117 -1.84 4.19 15.30
N TYR A 118 -2.16 2.90 15.17
CA TYR A 118 -3.23 2.18 15.89
C TYR A 118 -4.64 2.70 15.62
N ALA A 119 -4.79 3.75 14.81
CA ALA A 119 -6.07 4.37 14.51
C ALA A 119 -6.62 3.97 13.13
N PHE A 120 -5.75 3.62 12.19
CA PHE A 120 -6.08 3.33 10.80
C PHE A 120 -5.39 2.06 10.31
N GLY A 121 -5.80 1.63 9.11
CA GLY A 121 -5.23 0.48 8.43
C GLY A 121 -5.92 -0.83 8.75
N SER A 122 -5.61 -1.82 7.94
CA SER A 122 -6.13 -3.17 8.02
C SER A 122 -5.22 -4.12 7.25
N ILE A 123 -5.51 -5.40 7.30
CA ILE A 123 -4.84 -6.37 6.43
C ILE A 123 -5.14 -6.12 4.95
N GLU A 124 -6.27 -5.46 4.62
CA GLU A 124 -6.61 -5.11 3.25
C GLU A 124 -5.73 -3.98 2.72
N THR A 125 -5.46 -2.96 3.54
CA THR A 125 -4.66 -1.80 3.11
C THR A 125 -3.20 -2.14 2.83
N HIS A 126 -2.69 -3.24 3.38
CA HIS A 126 -1.31 -3.70 3.20
C HIS A 126 -1.19 -4.98 2.37
N HIS A 127 -2.30 -5.48 1.81
CA HIS A 127 -2.38 -6.76 1.11
C HIS A 127 -1.36 -6.87 -0.03
N GLU A 128 -1.37 -5.94 -0.97
CA GLU A 128 -0.48 -5.96 -2.14
C GLU A 128 1.01 -5.87 -1.74
N LEU A 129 1.32 -5.05 -0.74
CA LEU A 129 2.66 -4.92 -0.21
C LEU A 129 3.18 -6.25 0.32
N LEU A 130 2.34 -6.99 1.07
CA LEU A 130 2.72 -8.25 1.68
C LEU A 130 2.77 -9.39 0.67
N MET A 131 1.93 -9.38 -0.35
CA MET A 131 2.08 -10.27 -1.50
C MET A 131 3.44 -10.07 -2.16
N TYR A 132 3.83 -8.82 -2.40
CA TYR A 132 5.13 -8.49 -2.98
C TYR A 132 6.28 -8.97 -2.08
N TYR A 133 6.23 -8.71 -0.78
CA TYR A 133 7.27 -9.14 0.15
C TYR A 133 7.36 -10.67 0.24
N SER A 134 6.24 -11.39 0.32
CA SER A 134 6.23 -12.83 0.35
C SER A 134 6.87 -13.41 -0.92
N ALA A 135 6.51 -12.89 -2.10
CA ALA A 135 7.08 -13.31 -3.38
C ALA A 135 8.59 -13.03 -3.46
N TYR A 136 9.00 -11.81 -3.09
CA TYR A 136 10.38 -11.37 -3.20
C TYR A 136 11.31 -12.10 -2.23
N LEU A 137 10.89 -12.24 -0.97
CA LEU A 137 11.68 -12.88 0.08
C LEU A 137 11.61 -14.42 0.03
N GLY A 138 10.56 -14.98 -0.59
CA GLY A 138 10.28 -16.40 -0.55
C GLY A 138 9.98 -16.89 0.87
N ALA A 139 9.32 -16.05 1.68
CA ALA A 139 8.99 -16.31 3.06
C ALA A 139 7.47 -16.28 3.29
N GLU A 140 6.98 -17.11 4.21
CA GLU A 140 5.62 -16.99 4.70
C GLU A 140 5.46 -15.69 5.51
N ILE A 141 4.33 -15.00 5.31
CA ILE A 141 3.99 -13.80 6.09
C ILE A 141 2.62 -13.98 6.72
N TYR A 142 2.52 -13.60 7.99
CA TYR A 142 1.28 -13.61 8.76
C TYR A 142 0.95 -12.18 9.15
N SER A 143 -0.11 -11.62 8.55
CA SER A 143 -0.60 -10.27 8.83
C SER A 143 -1.79 -10.32 9.76
N LEU A 144 -1.72 -9.60 10.87
CA LEU A 144 -2.73 -9.58 11.91
C LEU A 144 -3.70 -8.42 11.73
N ASP A 145 -5.00 -8.72 11.86
CA ASP A 145 -6.09 -7.73 11.87
C ASP A 145 -6.40 -7.37 13.34
N TYR A 146 -5.46 -6.68 13.96
CA TYR A 146 -5.57 -6.33 15.37
C TYR A 146 -6.58 -5.18 15.59
N SER A 147 -7.14 -5.11 16.80
CA SER A 147 -8.10 -4.06 17.15
C SER A 147 -7.48 -2.67 17.11
N LEU A 148 -8.15 -1.75 16.43
CA LEU A 148 -7.76 -0.34 16.42
C LEU A 148 -8.33 0.38 17.65
N SER A 149 -7.63 1.43 18.09
CA SER A 149 -8.05 2.29 19.22
C SER A 149 -9.22 3.21 18.84
#